data_fb96f352b51dadd42af2856b07220ccb
#
_entry.id   fb96f352b51dadd42af2856b07220ccb
#
_cell.length_a   1.000
_cell.length_b   1.000
_cell.length_c   1.000
_cell.angle_alpha   90.00
_cell.angle_beta   90.00
_cell.angle_gamma   90.00
#
_symmetry.space_group_name_H-M   'P 1'
#
loop_
_entity.id
_entity.type
_entity.pdbx_description
1 polymer ?
#
loop_
_entity_poly.entity_id
_entity_poly.type
_entity_poly.pdbx_seq_one_letter_code
_entity_poly.pdbx_strand_id
1 'polypeptide(L)'
;MPSLSRPPFPQPPSPSDPRPSKAMEDHVKQRIEELIASSPVFVFMKGNKLMPQCGFSNNVVQILHSLGVPFETFDVLADGEIRNGIKEYSEWPTIPQVYVKGEFIGGSDILIEMYNSGELRENLTVALAS
;
A
#
# COMPACT_ATOMS: atom_id res chain seq x y z
N MET A 1 -3.43 5.33 43.99
CA MET A 1 -3.16 5.26 43.69
C MET A 1 -2.85 5.21 43.61
N PRO A 2 -2.85 5.19 43.35
CA PRO A 2 -2.43 5.32 42.87
C PRO A 2 -2.30 5.13 42.27
N SER A 3 -2.19 5.15 42.09
CA SER A 3 -1.99 5.15 41.46
C SER A 3 -2.29 5.05 40.81
N LEU A 4 -2.63 5.10 40.77
CA LEU A 4 -2.77 5.19 39.99
C LEU A 4 -2.48 5.70 39.40
N SER A 5 -2.47 6.19 39.73
CA SER A 5 -1.89 6.86 39.06
C SER A 5 -1.25 6.58 37.85
N ARG A 6 -0.54 6.41 37.78
CA ARG A 6 0.06 6.14 36.67
C ARG A 6 -0.64 5.25 35.89
N PRO A 7 -0.73 5.52 34.72
CA PRO A 7 -1.42 4.60 33.87
C PRO A 7 -0.78 3.24 34.05
N PRO A 8 -1.60 2.30 34.18
CA PRO A 8 -1.06 0.96 34.30
C PRO A 8 -0.54 0.43 33.01
N PHE A 9 -0.77 1.11 31.92
CA PHE A 9 -0.30 0.62 30.63
C PHE A 9 0.89 1.43 30.19
N PRO A 10 1.66 0.88 29.26
CA PRO A 10 2.84 1.57 28.80
C PRO A 10 2.47 2.92 28.23
N GLN A 11 3.27 3.90 28.54
CA GLN A 11 3.09 5.20 27.98
C GLN A 11 3.41 5.20 26.53
N PRO A 12 2.68 5.96 25.74
CA PRO A 12 3.14 6.19 24.38
C PRO A 12 4.46 6.93 24.46
N PRO A 13 5.29 6.74 23.44
CA PRO A 13 6.56 7.46 23.42
C PRO A 13 6.31 8.93 23.43
N SER A 14 7.19 9.63 24.08
CA SER A 14 7.07 11.07 24.09
C SER A 14 7.33 11.61 22.68
N PRO A 15 6.82 12.80 22.37
CA PRO A 15 7.04 13.36 21.04
C PRO A 15 8.50 13.56 20.71
N SER A 16 9.33 13.69 21.71
CA SER A 16 10.76 13.87 21.48
C SER A 16 11.50 12.55 21.33
N ASP A 17 10.81 11.46 21.53
CA ASP A 17 11.44 10.15 21.45
C ASP A 17 11.75 9.85 19.99
N PRO A 18 13.03 9.62 19.64
CA PRO A 18 13.38 9.31 18.26
C PRO A 18 13.02 7.88 17.93
N ARG A 19 11.77 7.59 18.08
CA ARG A 19 11.28 6.28 17.87
C ARG A 19 11.54 5.82 16.46
N PRO A 20 11.96 4.60 16.29
CA PRO A 20 12.18 4.08 14.96
C PRO A 20 10.93 4.20 14.13
N SER A 21 11.13 4.46 12.86
CA SER A 21 10.03 4.67 11.95
C SER A 21 9.15 3.44 11.78
N LYS A 22 9.61 2.29 12.22
CA LYS A 22 8.78 1.10 12.10
C LYS A 22 7.53 1.20 12.94
N ALA A 23 7.47 2.14 13.85
CA ALA A 23 6.25 2.38 14.60
C ALA A 23 5.45 3.40 13.83
N MET A 24 4.80 2.96 12.76
CA MET A 24 3.98 3.82 11.95
C MET A 24 2.90 4.46 12.80
N GLU A 25 2.62 5.73 12.56
CA GLU A 25 1.60 6.41 13.31
C GLU A 25 0.22 5.88 12.95
N ASP A 26 -0.65 5.85 13.94
CA ASP A 26 -1.96 5.26 13.76
C ASP A 26 -2.76 5.93 12.67
N HIS A 27 -2.67 7.26 12.56
CA HIS A 27 -3.44 7.96 11.55
C HIS A 27 -2.96 7.64 10.13
N VAL A 28 -1.67 7.38 9.97
CA VAL A 28 -1.13 7.00 8.66
C VAL A 28 -1.61 5.61 8.30
N LYS A 29 -1.56 4.70 9.25
CA LYS A 29 -2.04 3.33 9.01
C LYS A 29 -3.52 3.35 8.64
N GLN A 30 -4.31 4.15 9.34
CA GLN A 30 -5.73 4.24 9.05
C GLN A 30 -5.98 4.78 7.65
N ARG A 31 -5.23 5.80 7.24
CA ARG A 31 -5.36 6.35 5.90
C ARG A 31 -5.03 5.30 4.85
N ILE A 32 -3.97 4.53 5.08
CA ILE A 32 -3.59 3.47 4.14
C ILE A 32 -4.69 2.44 4.02
N GLU A 33 -5.25 2.03 5.15
CA GLU A 33 -6.32 1.02 5.14
C GLU A 33 -7.56 1.53 4.45
N GLU A 34 -7.89 2.80 4.63
CA GLU A 34 -9.02 3.39 3.94
C GLU A 34 -8.81 3.45 2.43
N LEU A 35 -7.60 3.80 2.03
CA LEU A 35 -7.27 3.83 0.61
C LEU A 35 -7.39 2.45 -0.02
N ILE A 36 -6.81 1.46 0.63
CA ILE A 36 -6.84 0.10 0.14
C ILE A 36 -8.28 -0.41 0.03
N ALA A 37 -9.12 -0.02 0.98
CA ALA A 37 -10.50 -0.47 1.00
C ALA A 37 -11.37 0.23 -0.05
N SER A 38 -10.88 1.32 -0.62
CA SER A 38 -11.69 2.11 -1.55
C SER A 38 -11.88 1.44 -2.90
N SER A 39 -11.08 0.44 -3.22
CA SER A 39 -11.21 -0.28 -4.49
C SER A 39 -10.68 -1.70 -4.33
N PRO A 40 -11.27 -2.68 -5.02
CA PRO A 40 -10.76 -4.05 -4.95
C PRO A 40 -9.32 -4.19 -5.42
N VAL A 41 -8.90 -3.37 -6.37
CA VAL A 41 -7.51 -3.34 -6.82
C VAL A 41 -6.99 -1.93 -6.59
N PHE A 42 -5.97 -1.80 -5.78
CA PHE A 42 -5.44 -0.50 -5.42
C PHE A 42 -3.92 -0.49 -5.56
N VAL A 43 -3.38 0.58 -6.12
CA VAL A 43 -1.95 0.69 -6.41
C VAL A 43 -1.39 1.96 -5.78
N PHE A 44 -0.35 1.79 -4.96
CA PHE A 44 0.44 2.93 -4.50
C PHE A 44 1.60 3.08 -5.47
N MET A 45 1.68 4.21 -6.13
CA MET A 45 2.63 4.38 -7.23
C MET A 45 3.18 5.79 -7.26
N LYS A 46 4.16 6.00 -8.10
CA LYS A 46 4.69 7.34 -8.36
C LYS A 46 3.93 7.89 -9.56
N GLY A 47 3.21 8.98 -9.33
CA GLY A 47 2.26 9.51 -10.27
C GLY A 47 0.91 8.83 -10.12
N ASN A 48 0.11 8.84 -11.17
CA ASN A 48 -1.20 8.20 -11.12
C ASN A 48 -1.41 7.40 -12.40
N LYS A 49 -2.58 6.76 -12.51
CA LYS A 49 -2.81 5.86 -13.64
C LYS A 49 -2.88 6.60 -14.97
N LEU A 50 -3.14 7.88 -14.94
CA LEU A 50 -3.18 8.68 -16.18
C LEU A 50 -1.79 9.20 -16.54
N MET A 51 -0.95 9.47 -15.54
CA MET A 51 0.39 10.00 -15.75
C MET A 51 1.38 9.35 -14.78
N PRO A 52 1.80 8.13 -15.05
CA PRO A 52 2.82 7.50 -14.22
C PRO A 52 4.13 8.27 -14.32
N GLN A 53 4.79 8.45 -13.17
CA GLN A 53 6.05 9.20 -13.10
C GLN A 53 7.27 8.31 -12.99
N CYS A 54 7.11 7.01 -13.15
CA CYS A 54 8.18 6.05 -12.98
C CYS A 54 7.92 4.87 -13.90
N GLY A 55 8.97 4.34 -14.51
CA GLY A 55 8.81 3.21 -15.42
C GLY A 55 8.21 1.99 -14.75
N PHE A 56 8.61 1.74 -13.50
CA PHE A 56 8.04 0.60 -12.77
C PHE A 56 6.56 0.79 -12.49
N SER A 57 6.15 2.01 -12.16
CA SER A 57 4.74 2.31 -11.95
C SER A 57 3.97 2.20 -13.26
N ASN A 58 4.58 2.63 -14.36
CA ASN A 58 3.95 2.52 -15.66
C ASN A 58 3.72 1.05 -16.04
N ASN A 59 4.67 0.17 -15.71
CA ASN A 59 4.51 -1.25 -15.99
C ASN A 59 3.26 -1.81 -15.31
N VAL A 60 3.06 -1.44 -14.06
CA VAL A 60 1.89 -1.91 -13.31
C VAL A 60 0.60 -1.41 -13.95
N VAL A 61 0.57 -0.13 -14.30
CA VAL A 61 -0.62 0.45 -14.92
C VAL A 61 -0.95 -0.24 -16.25
N GLN A 62 0.08 -0.47 -17.06
CA GLN A 62 -0.14 -1.12 -18.35
C GLN A 62 -0.66 -2.54 -18.20
N ILE A 63 -0.11 -3.27 -17.26
CA ILE A 63 -0.56 -4.64 -17.00
C ILE A 63 -2.03 -4.65 -16.59
N LEU A 64 -2.41 -3.81 -15.65
CA LEU A 64 -3.77 -3.78 -15.17
C LEU A 64 -4.74 -3.32 -16.25
N HIS A 65 -4.33 -2.35 -17.06
CA HIS A 65 -5.16 -1.93 -18.20
C HIS A 65 -5.34 -3.06 -19.20
N SER A 66 -4.28 -3.81 -19.49
CA SER A 66 -4.38 -4.88 -20.48
C SER A 66 -5.29 -6.01 -20.01
N LEU A 67 -5.42 -6.19 -18.70
CA LEU A 67 -6.33 -7.20 -18.16
C LEU A 67 -7.76 -6.68 -18.08
N GLY A 68 -7.97 -5.39 -18.29
CA GLY A 68 -9.32 -4.83 -18.28
C GLY A 68 -9.95 -4.75 -16.91
N VAL A 69 -9.16 -4.79 -15.85
CA VAL A 69 -9.70 -4.73 -14.49
C VAL A 69 -9.78 -3.28 -14.01
N PRO A 70 -10.81 -2.94 -13.25
CA PRO A 70 -10.87 -1.61 -12.64
C PRO A 70 -9.87 -1.53 -11.51
N PHE A 71 -9.19 -0.40 -11.39
CA PHE A 71 -8.25 -0.19 -10.30
C PHE A 71 -8.13 1.30 -10.00
N GLU A 72 -7.72 1.59 -8.78
CA GLU A 72 -7.46 2.96 -8.36
C GLU A 72 -6.03 3.10 -7.91
N THR A 73 -5.53 4.33 -7.92
CA THR A 73 -4.13 4.59 -7.63
C THR A 73 -4.01 5.75 -6.66
N PHE A 74 -2.87 5.77 -5.96
CA PHE A 74 -2.51 6.89 -5.11
C PHE A 74 -1.08 7.31 -5.43
N ASP A 75 -0.90 8.61 -5.64
CA ASP A 75 0.41 9.16 -5.97
C ASP A 75 1.21 9.42 -4.70
N VAL A 76 2.15 8.55 -4.39
CA VAL A 76 2.94 8.69 -3.18
C VAL A 76 3.92 9.86 -3.26
N LEU A 77 4.14 10.40 -4.45
CA LEU A 77 4.98 11.60 -4.56
C LEU A 77 4.28 12.83 -3.99
N ALA A 78 2.96 12.79 -3.90
CA ALA A 78 2.19 13.89 -3.36
C ALA A 78 2.03 13.83 -1.84
N ASP A 79 2.43 12.73 -1.21
CA ASP A 79 2.21 12.57 0.22
C ASP A 79 3.32 11.71 0.83
N GLY A 80 4.27 12.37 1.48
CA GLY A 80 5.43 11.69 2.05
C GLY A 80 5.08 10.77 3.20
N GLU A 81 4.04 11.07 3.96
CA GLU A 81 3.61 10.18 5.04
C GLU A 81 3.14 8.85 4.51
N ILE A 82 2.33 8.89 3.47
CA ILE A 82 1.84 7.66 2.86
C ILE A 82 2.99 6.92 2.19
N ARG A 83 3.89 7.67 1.53
CA ARG A 83 5.02 7.04 0.85
C ARG A 83 5.87 6.23 1.83
N ASN A 84 6.17 6.81 2.97
CA ASN A 84 6.97 6.11 3.98
C ASN A 84 6.15 5.06 4.71
N GLY A 85 4.91 5.38 5.03
CA GLY A 85 4.05 4.48 5.77
C GLY A 85 3.72 3.21 5.03
N ILE A 86 3.52 3.30 3.71
CA ILE A 86 3.14 2.11 2.96
C ILE A 86 4.28 1.10 2.92
N LYS A 87 5.52 1.57 2.96
CA LYS A 87 6.66 0.66 3.00
C LYS A 87 6.72 -0.10 4.32
N GLU A 88 6.39 0.59 5.41
CA GLU A 88 6.32 -0.08 6.71
C GLU A 88 5.11 -1.00 6.81
N TYR A 89 3.99 -0.54 6.28
CA TYR A 89 2.75 -1.31 6.33
C TYR A 89 2.90 -2.66 5.62
N SER A 90 3.53 -2.64 4.45
CA SER A 90 3.71 -3.85 3.65
C SER A 90 4.99 -4.61 3.98
N GLU A 91 5.90 -3.97 4.71
CA GLU A 91 7.25 -4.46 4.93
C GLU A 91 7.98 -4.70 3.60
N TRP A 92 7.66 -3.87 2.63
CA TRP A 92 8.22 -3.94 1.28
C TRP A 92 8.83 -2.59 0.94
N PRO A 93 10.11 -2.52 0.56
CA PRO A 93 10.83 -1.23 0.52
C PRO A 93 10.60 -0.40 -0.73
N THR A 94 9.96 -0.93 -1.73
CA THR A 94 9.89 -0.24 -3.02
C THR A 94 8.45 0.08 -3.43
N ILE A 95 8.34 1.05 -4.32
CA ILE A 95 7.10 1.47 -4.96
C ILE A 95 7.28 1.15 -6.44
N PRO A 96 6.28 0.69 -7.15
CA PRO A 96 4.87 0.59 -6.80
C PRO A 96 4.52 -0.63 -5.95
N GLN A 97 3.36 -0.56 -5.31
CA GLN A 97 2.83 -1.68 -4.54
C GLN A 97 1.38 -1.90 -4.90
N VAL A 98 1.02 -3.15 -5.14
CA VAL A 98 -0.33 -3.50 -5.59
C VAL A 98 -1.05 -4.29 -4.52
N TYR A 99 -2.28 -3.88 -4.23
CA TYR A 99 -3.14 -4.54 -3.26
C TYR A 99 -4.40 -5.03 -3.94
N VAL A 100 -4.80 -6.26 -3.64
CA VAL A 100 -6.05 -6.83 -4.14
C VAL A 100 -6.88 -7.27 -2.95
N LYS A 101 -8.09 -6.70 -2.82
CA LYS A 101 -8.98 -6.98 -1.70
C LYS A 101 -8.29 -6.78 -0.37
N GLY A 102 -7.47 -5.75 -0.28
CA GLY A 102 -6.77 -5.43 0.97
C GLY A 102 -5.49 -6.20 1.19
N GLU A 103 -5.13 -7.09 0.30
CA GLU A 103 -3.97 -7.96 0.46
C GLU A 103 -2.85 -7.53 -0.45
N PHE A 104 -1.65 -7.37 0.10
CA PHE A 104 -0.48 -6.97 -0.67
C PHE A 104 -0.04 -8.13 -1.58
N ILE A 105 0.04 -7.85 -2.87
CA ILE A 105 0.48 -8.87 -3.81
C ILE A 105 1.95 -8.72 -4.15
N GLY A 106 2.41 -7.50 -4.33
CA GLY A 106 3.80 -7.28 -4.69
C GLY A 106 3.98 -6.00 -5.47
N GLY A 107 5.17 -5.82 -5.96
CA GLY A 107 5.51 -4.66 -6.78
C GLY A 107 5.54 -4.99 -8.25
N SER A 108 6.26 -4.16 -9.01
CA SER A 108 6.31 -4.28 -10.46
C SER A 108 6.85 -5.64 -10.91
N ASP A 109 7.95 -6.08 -10.32
CA ASP A 109 8.57 -7.32 -10.76
C ASP A 109 7.66 -8.52 -10.56
N ILE A 110 7.03 -8.57 -9.39
CA ILE A 110 6.14 -9.68 -9.08
C ILE A 110 4.93 -9.67 -9.98
N LEU A 111 4.39 -8.48 -10.24
CA LEU A 111 3.25 -8.36 -11.13
C LEU A 111 3.58 -8.82 -12.54
N ILE A 112 4.76 -8.48 -13.03
CA ILE A 112 5.19 -8.90 -14.36
C ILE A 112 5.27 -10.42 -14.42
N GLU A 113 5.86 -11.04 -13.40
CA GLU A 113 5.95 -12.50 -13.36
C GLU A 113 4.59 -13.14 -13.34
N MET A 114 3.70 -12.65 -12.51
CA MET A 114 2.36 -13.19 -12.41
C MET A 114 1.57 -12.99 -13.70
N TYR A 115 1.78 -11.87 -14.35
CA TYR A 115 1.12 -11.58 -15.60
C TYR A 115 1.57 -12.57 -16.68
N ASN A 116 2.88 -12.80 -16.77
CA ASN A 116 3.44 -13.68 -17.79
C ASN A 116 3.03 -15.13 -17.58
N SER A 117 2.88 -15.55 -16.35
CA SER A 117 2.48 -16.92 -16.04
C SER A 117 0.98 -17.15 -16.13
N GLY A 118 0.19 -16.09 -16.24
CA GLY A 118 -1.26 -16.19 -16.21
C GLY A 118 -1.86 -16.19 -14.81
N GLU A 119 -1.01 -16.24 -13.80
CA GLU A 119 -1.46 -16.31 -12.42
C GLU A 119 -2.19 -15.03 -12.00
N LEU A 120 -1.75 -13.89 -12.49
CA LEU A 120 -2.37 -12.63 -12.14
C LEU A 120 -3.81 -12.57 -12.63
N ARG A 121 -4.04 -12.99 -13.86
CA ARG A 121 -5.39 -13.01 -14.42
C ARG A 121 -6.30 -13.92 -13.58
N GLU A 122 -5.79 -15.08 -13.21
CA GLU A 122 -6.58 -16.01 -12.39
C GLU A 122 -6.91 -15.40 -11.03
N ASN A 123 -5.90 -14.82 -10.37
CA ASN A 123 -6.10 -14.23 -9.05
C ASN A 123 -7.11 -13.09 -9.09
N LEU A 124 -7.01 -12.25 -10.10
CA LEU A 124 -7.92 -11.11 -10.20
C LEU A 124 -9.34 -11.57 -10.56
N THR A 125 -9.46 -12.58 -11.39
CA THR A 125 -10.77 -13.12 -11.74
C THR A 125 -11.48 -13.64 -10.50
N VAL A 126 -10.76 -14.40 -9.68
CA VAL A 126 -11.34 -14.94 -8.45
C VAL A 126 -11.68 -13.82 -7.47
N ALA A 127 -10.76 -12.89 -7.29
CA ALA A 127 -10.95 -11.80 -6.32
C ALA A 127 -12.11 -10.90 -6.71
N LEU A 128 -12.26 -10.58 -7.98
CA LEU A 128 -13.27 -9.65 -8.44
C LEU A 128 -14.63 -10.31 -8.62
N ALA A 129 -14.67 -11.63 -8.66
CA ALA A 129 -15.93 -12.37 -8.76
C ALA A 129 -16.62 -12.54 -7.40
N SER A 130 -15.90 -12.28 -6.32
CA SER A 130 -16.47 -12.49 -4.97
C SER A 130 -17.28 -11.33 -4.49
#